data_5a4a1c89dd8730889ebb8a1e20854cd7
#
_entry.id   5a4a1c89dd8730889ebb8a1e20854cd7
#
_cell.length_a   1.000
_cell.length_b   1.000
_cell.length_c   1.000
_cell.angle_alpha   90.00
_cell.angle_beta   90.00
_cell.angle_gamma   90.00
#
_symmetry.space_group_name_H-M   'P 1'
#
loop_
_entity.id
_entity.type
_entity.pdbx_description
1 polymer ?
#
loop_
_entity_poly.entity_id
_entity_poly.type
_entity_poly.pdbx_seq_one_letter_code
_entity_poly.pdbx_strand_id
1 'polypeptide(L)'
;RRQRQMCIRDRTTGGMLPKAWRYVEHDGIYLYKGGTTGASNTGREPYCEYYASQIAETMRLNAVHYDLENWKGITASKCALFTNIDTAYIPIGRIVRTGGIAACLAYYDKLGPEFSEQIRSMLVFDALIYNEDRHFGNFGVLRDNHSGSIIAPAPIFDNGLSLFCYAGKEDYANLDEYAKTRSNPYNICLLYTSPSPRDSTSS
;
A
#
# COMPACT_ATOMS: atom_id res chain seq x y z
N ARG A 1 -1.98 37.06 -5.71
CA ARG A 1 -1.50 36.44 -4.45
C ARG A 1 -0.98 35.05 -4.85
N ARG A 2 0.36 34.85 -4.81
CA ARG A 2 0.99 33.55 -5.11
C ARG A 2 0.67 32.59 -3.95
N GLN A 3 -0.05 31.53 -4.25
CA GLN A 3 -0.23 30.40 -3.31
C GLN A 3 1.15 29.85 -2.93
N ARG A 4 1.51 29.94 -1.66
CA ARG A 4 2.65 29.23 -1.11
C ARG A 4 2.26 27.75 -1.02
N GLN A 5 2.63 26.95 -2.02
CA GLN A 5 2.58 25.51 -1.94
C GLN A 5 3.65 25.04 -0.94
N MET A 6 3.22 24.65 0.24
CA MET A 6 4.09 24.02 1.23
C MET A 6 4.27 22.55 0.82
N CYS A 7 5.31 22.25 0.05
CA CYS A 7 5.73 20.89 -0.19
C CYS A 7 6.43 20.37 1.07
N ILE A 8 5.75 19.56 1.85
CA ILE A 8 6.39 18.76 2.90
C ILE A 8 7.16 17.66 2.16
N ARG A 9 8.48 17.80 2.04
CA ARG A 9 9.34 16.71 1.58
C ARG A 9 9.49 15.73 2.73
N ASP A 10 8.78 14.62 2.66
CA ASP A 10 9.06 13.50 3.57
C ASP A 10 10.38 12.83 3.15
N ARG A 11 11.40 12.95 4.01
CA ARG A 11 12.71 12.29 3.83
C ARG A 11 12.71 10.83 4.24
N THR A 12 11.60 10.29 4.74
CA THR A 12 11.60 9.01 5.46
C THR A 12 10.77 7.89 4.84
N THR A 13 10.03 8.14 3.76
CA THR A 13 9.36 7.05 3.05
C THR A 13 10.35 6.40 2.08
N GLY A 14 10.98 5.34 2.54
CA GLY A 14 11.81 4.53 1.66
C GLY A 14 10.98 3.90 0.57
N GLY A 15 11.39 4.13 -0.66
CA GLY A 15 10.79 3.63 -1.87
C GLY A 15 11.37 4.39 -3.05
N MET A 16 11.59 3.71 -4.18
CA MET A 16 12.23 4.29 -5.37
C MET A 16 11.29 5.20 -6.18
N LEU A 17 10.01 5.29 -5.81
CA LEU A 17 9.01 6.10 -6.54
C LEU A 17 9.07 7.57 -6.15
N PRO A 18 8.95 8.50 -7.11
CA PRO A 18 8.72 9.91 -6.82
C PRO A 18 7.42 10.06 -6.03
N LYS A 19 7.47 10.67 -4.86
CA LYS A 19 6.28 10.91 -4.04
C LYS A 19 6.36 12.23 -3.29
N ALA A 20 5.20 12.84 -3.08
CA ALA A 20 5.09 14.07 -2.33
C ALA A 20 3.75 14.18 -1.61
N TRP A 21 3.81 14.69 -0.38
CA TRP A 21 2.63 15.15 0.31
C TRP A 21 2.30 16.58 -0.11
N ARG A 22 1.02 16.85 -0.32
CA ARG A 22 0.50 18.19 -0.61
C ARG A 22 -0.65 18.51 0.31
N TYR A 23 -0.58 19.68 0.93
CA TYR A 23 -1.73 20.29 1.57
C TYR A 23 -2.52 21.09 0.53
N VAL A 24 -3.80 20.81 0.40
CA VAL A 24 -4.75 21.56 -0.42
C VAL A 24 -5.64 22.35 0.52
N GLU A 25 -5.63 23.66 0.38
CA GLU A 25 -6.38 24.57 1.25
C GLU A 25 -7.88 24.22 1.22
N HIS A 26 -8.49 24.03 2.38
CA HIS A 26 -9.88 23.63 2.59
C HIS A 26 -10.27 22.23 2.09
N ASP A 27 -9.31 21.39 1.65
CA ASP A 27 -9.60 20.05 1.10
C ASP A 27 -8.83 18.94 1.83
N GLY A 28 -7.61 19.22 2.29
CA GLY A 28 -6.87 18.26 3.12
C GLY A 28 -5.45 17.99 2.65
N ILE A 29 -4.91 16.86 3.11
CA ILE A 29 -3.56 16.40 2.77
C ILE A 29 -3.67 15.21 1.83
N TYR A 30 -2.94 15.27 0.73
CA TYR A 30 -2.91 14.24 -0.29
C TYR A 30 -1.50 13.71 -0.53
N LEU A 31 -1.38 12.41 -0.73
CA LEU A 31 -0.17 11.77 -1.23
C LEU A 31 -0.24 11.64 -2.75
N TYR A 32 0.79 12.13 -3.42
CA TYR A 32 1.03 11.92 -4.85
C TYR A 32 2.16 10.92 -5.01
N LYS A 33 1.95 9.88 -5.81
CA LYS A 33 2.96 8.88 -6.15
C LYS A 33 3.09 8.81 -7.67
N GLY A 34 4.27 9.10 -8.21
CA GLY A 34 4.61 8.82 -9.61
C GLY A 34 5.04 7.37 -9.80
N GLY A 35 5.17 6.95 -11.05
CA GLY A 35 5.72 5.66 -11.39
C GLY A 35 7.24 5.65 -11.48
N THR A 36 7.83 4.45 -11.57
CA THR A 36 9.24 4.24 -11.88
C THR A 36 9.58 4.73 -13.28
N THR A 37 10.85 5.01 -13.53
CA THR A 37 11.36 5.44 -14.83
C THR A 37 12.58 4.62 -15.24
N GLY A 38 12.85 4.52 -16.54
CA GLY A 38 14.09 3.98 -17.07
C GLY A 38 13.99 2.64 -17.81
N ALA A 39 12.85 1.94 -17.77
CA ALA A 39 12.61 0.76 -18.57
C ALA A 39 11.23 0.80 -19.24
N SER A 40 11.03 0.01 -20.30
CA SER A 40 9.79 0.03 -21.10
C SER A 40 8.54 -0.45 -20.35
N ASN A 41 8.70 -1.18 -19.27
CA ASN A 41 7.64 -1.71 -18.41
C ASN A 41 7.47 -0.92 -17.10
N THR A 42 8.02 0.28 -17.00
CA THR A 42 7.94 1.14 -15.82
C THR A 42 6.87 2.23 -15.99
N GLY A 43 6.54 2.92 -14.89
CA GLY A 43 5.59 4.03 -14.90
C GLY A 43 4.12 3.64 -14.83
N ARG A 44 3.81 2.35 -14.60
CA ARG A 44 2.42 1.86 -14.53
C ARG A 44 1.84 1.84 -13.12
N GLU A 45 2.67 2.00 -12.10
CA GLU A 45 2.27 1.92 -10.69
C GLU A 45 1.10 2.87 -10.34
N PRO A 46 1.06 4.13 -10.83
CA PRO A 46 -0.09 5.00 -10.58
C PRO A 46 -1.41 4.45 -11.14
N TYR A 47 -1.36 3.81 -12.32
CA TYR A 47 -2.53 3.19 -12.92
C TYR A 47 -2.98 1.96 -12.15
N CYS A 48 -2.03 1.15 -11.66
CA CYS A 48 -2.33 -0.03 -10.83
C CYS A 48 -2.98 0.39 -9.51
N GLU A 49 -2.49 1.44 -8.84
CA GLU A 49 -3.14 2.03 -7.67
C GLU A 49 -4.58 2.44 -7.97
N TYR A 50 -4.78 3.18 -9.06
CA TYR A 50 -6.09 3.67 -9.45
C TYR A 50 -7.06 2.52 -9.74
N TYR A 51 -6.71 1.60 -10.63
CA TYR A 51 -7.60 0.50 -10.99
C TYR A 51 -7.85 -0.47 -9.83
N ALA A 52 -6.85 -0.75 -9.00
CA ALA A 52 -7.04 -1.53 -7.79
C ALA A 52 -8.04 -0.87 -6.83
N SER A 53 -8.00 0.47 -6.67
CA SER A 53 -8.97 1.17 -5.83
C SER A 53 -10.39 1.12 -6.39
N GLN A 54 -10.57 1.18 -7.72
CA GLN A 54 -11.88 1.03 -8.35
C GLN A 54 -12.48 -0.38 -8.15
N ILE A 55 -11.63 -1.41 -8.25
CA ILE A 55 -12.03 -2.79 -7.96
C ILE A 55 -12.43 -2.92 -6.48
N ALA A 56 -11.61 -2.39 -5.55
CA ALA A 56 -11.91 -2.42 -4.13
C ALA A 56 -13.23 -1.71 -3.79
N GLU A 57 -13.50 -0.56 -4.41
CA GLU A 57 -14.78 0.17 -4.27
C GLU A 57 -15.96 -0.65 -4.77
N THR A 58 -15.84 -1.28 -5.95
CA THR A 58 -16.85 -2.18 -6.51
C THR A 58 -17.14 -3.36 -5.58
N MET A 59 -16.11 -3.89 -4.93
CA MET A 59 -16.21 -4.95 -3.94
C MET A 59 -16.67 -4.44 -2.56
N ARG A 60 -16.84 -3.14 -2.38
CA ARG A 60 -17.22 -2.47 -1.12
C ARG A 60 -16.23 -2.76 0.02
N LEU A 61 -14.95 -2.85 -0.30
CA LEU A 61 -13.90 -3.04 0.68
C LEU A 61 -13.55 -1.73 1.38
N ASN A 62 -13.11 -1.82 2.64
CA ASN A 62 -12.52 -0.68 3.32
C ASN A 62 -11.10 -0.45 2.77
N ALA A 63 -10.99 0.40 1.76
CA ALA A 63 -9.76 0.70 1.03
C ALA A 63 -9.63 2.20 0.77
N VAL A 64 -8.38 2.65 0.60
CA VAL A 64 -8.08 4.02 0.21
C VAL A 64 -8.47 4.21 -1.26
N HIS A 65 -9.22 5.28 -1.53
CA HIS A 65 -9.54 5.69 -2.90
C HIS A 65 -8.35 6.40 -3.53
N TYR A 66 -8.06 6.06 -4.78
CA TYR A 66 -7.01 6.69 -5.57
C TYR A 66 -7.58 7.29 -6.85
N ASP A 67 -7.16 8.52 -7.15
CA ASP A 67 -7.37 9.19 -8.42
C ASP A 67 -6.09 9.21 -9.26
N LEU A 68 -6.21 9.48 -10.56
CA LEU A 68 -5.09 9.82 -11.43
C LEU A 68 -5.05 11.32 -11.65
N GLU A 69 -3.87 11.91 -11.47
CA GLU A 69 -3.66 13.34 -11.69
C GLU A 69 -2.32 13.59 -12.41
N ASN A 70 -2.26 14.65 -13.23
CA ASN A 70 -0.99 15.12 -13.76
C ASN A 70 -0.26 15.93 -12.67
N TRP A 71 0.86 15.40 -12.20
CA TRP A 71 1.67 16.05 -11.20
C TRP A 71 3.04 16.39 -11.77
N LYS A 72 3.29 17.70 -11.99
CA LYS A 72 4.56 18.21 -12.55
C LYS A 72 4.95 17.56 -13.89
N GLY A 73 3.96 17.29 -14.74
CA GLY A 73 4.18 16.73 -16.07
C GLY A 73 4.25 15.20 -16.13
N ILE A 74 4.06 14.51 -15.00
CA ILE A 74 3.98 13.05 -14.96
C ILE A 74 2.61 12.59 -14.45
N THR A 75 2.16 11.42 -14.87
CA THR A 75 0.98 10.78 -14.28
C THR A 75 1.34 10.30 -12.88
N ALA A 76 0.51 10.65 -11.91
CA ALA A 76 0.64 10.23 -10.52
C ALA A 76 -0.68 9.69 -10.00
N SER A 77 -0.65 8.71 -9.12
CA SER A 77 -1.78 8.38 -8.26
C SER A 77 -1.86 9.39 -7.13
N LYS A 78 -3.08 9.75 -6.77
CA LYS A 78 -3.39 10.70 -5.69
C LYS A 78 -4.36 10.06 -4.72
N CYS A 79 -4.06 10.08 -3.45
CA CYS A 79 -4.99 9.65 -2.41
C CYS A 79 -4.99 10.60 -1.23
N ALA A 80 -6.14 10.69 -0.54
CA ALA A 80 -6.26 11.44 0.69
C ALA A 80 -5.49 10.74 1.83
N LEU A 81 -4.95 11.54 2.75
CA LEU A 81 -4.37 11.02 3.99
C LEU A 81 -5.50 10.42 4.86
N PHE A 82 -5.42 9.14 5.17
CA PHE A 82 -6.40 8.44 6.01
C PHE A 82 -6.10 8.50 7.51
N THR A 83 -5.07 9.23 7.90
CA THR A 83 -4.71 9.51 9.30
C THR A 83 -4.80 11.01 9.58
N ASN A 84 -4.79 11.40 10.85
CA ASN A 84 -4.80 12.79 11.28
C ASN A 84 -4.02 12.95 12.59
N ILE A 85 -4.16 14.14 13.27
CA ILE A 85 -3.47 14.39 14.52
C ILE A 85 -3.92 13.47 15.66
N ASP A 86 -5.18 13.03 15.62
CA ASP A 86 -5.78 12.19 16.65
C ASP A 86 -5.62 10.69 16.35
N THR A 87 -5.35 10.33 15.10
CA THR A 87 -5.31 8.93 14.63
C THR A 87 -4.02 8.62 13.90
N ALA A 88 -3.26 7.65 14.40
CA ALA A 88 -2.04 7.17 13.78
C ALA A 88 -2.22 5.79 13.13
N TYR A 89 -1.52 5.58 12.02
CA TYR A 89 -1.35 4.27 11.40
C TYR A 89 -0.19 3.52 12.07
N ILE A 90 -0.44 2.28 12.49
CA ILE A 90 0.56 1.37 13.04
C ILE A 90 0.69 0.16 12.12
N PRO A 91 1.79 0.03 11.37
CA PRO A 91 2.07 -1.15 10.55
C PRO A 91 2.05 -2.42 11.39
N ILE A 92 1.50 -3.51 10.86
CA ILE A 92 1.42 -4.77 11.60
C ILE A 92 2.81 -5.32 11.96
N GLY A 93 3.83 -5.07 11.15
CA GLY A 93 5.21 -5.48 11.43
C GLY A 93 5.84 -4.83 12.67
N ARG A 94 5.25 -3.75 13.20
CA ARG A 94 5.65 -3.19 14.50
C ARG A 94 5.04 -3.94 15.68
N ILE A 95 3.96 -4.68 15.45
CA ILE A 95 3.19 -5.41 16.47
C ILE A 95 3.54 -6.89 16.43
N VAL A 96 3.43 -7.51 15.26
CA VAL A 96 3.69 -8.94 15.04
C VAL A 96 5.06 -9.09 14.39
N ARG A 97 6.05 -9.49 15.18
CA ARG A 97 7.46 -9.58 14.75
C ARG A 97 7.86 -10.96 14.27
N THR A 98 7.11 -11.99 14.64
CA THR A 98 7.40 -13.39 14.31
C THR A 98 6.10 -14.15 14.03
N GLY A 99 6.18 -15.32 13.38
CA GLY A 99 5.02 -16.18 13.14
C GLY A 99 4.25 -15.86 11.85
N GLY A 100 4.74 -14.92 11.04
CA GLY A 100 4.20 -14.65 9.70
C GLY A 100 2.73 -14.24 9.68
N ILE A 101 2.07 -14.53 8.56
CA ILE A 101 0.65 -14.18 8.35
C ILE A 101 -0.29 -14.88 9.33
N ALA A 102 0.04 -16.10 9.76
CA ALA A 102 -0.77 -16.83 10.73
C ALA A 102 -0.84 -16.08 12.07
N ALA A 103 0.27 -15.52 12.53
CA ALA A 103 0.30 -14.69 13.73
C ALA A 103 -0.46 -13.36 13.54
N CYS A 104 -0.42 -12.77 12.33
CA CYS A 104 -1.20 -11.59 12.01
C CYS A 104 -2.71 -11.89 12.05
N LEU A 105 -3.15 -13.00 11.44
CA LEU A 105 -4.55 -13.44 11.48
C LEU A 105 -5.01 -13.64 12.94
N ALA A 106 -4.22 -14.37 13.74
CA ALA A 106 -4.54 -14.60 15.15
C ALA A 106 -4.58 -13.30 15.96
N TYR A 107 -3.74 -12.32 15.63
CA TYR A 107 -3.76 -11.01 16.25
C TYR A 107 -5.02 -10.23 15.90
N TYR A 108 -5.39 -10.18 14.62
CA TYR A 108 -6.61 -9.51 14.16
C TYR A 108 -7.87 -10.16 14.73
N ASP A 109 -7.90 -11.50 14.83
CA ASP A 109 -9.03 -12.24 15.44
C ASP A 109 -9.24 -11.86 16.92
N LYS A 110 -8.17 -11.57 17.65
CA LYS A 110 -8.26 -11.09 19.05
C LYS A 110 -8.81 -9.66 19.18
N LEU A 111 -8.64 -8.82 18.15
CA LEU A 111 -9.13 -7.45 18.15
C LEU A 111 -10.64 -7.37 17.86
N GLY A 112 -11.21 -8.37 17.18
CA GLY A 112 -12.64 -8.47 16.93
C GLY A 112 -13.02 -8.76 15.49
N PRO A 113 -14.32 -8.96 15.22
CA PRO A 113 -14.83 -9.40 13.91
C PRO A 113 -14.48 -8.46 12.76
N GLU A 114 -14.58 -7.14 12.97
CA GLU A 114 -14.25 -6.13 11.96
C GLU A 114 -12.78 -6.23 11.51
N PHE A 115 -11.87 -6.46 12.45
CA PHE A 115 -10.46 -6.65 12.15
C PHE A 115 -10.22 -7.96 11.40
N SER A 116 -10.85 -9.04 11.84
CA SER A 116 -10.78 -10.35 11.19
C SER A 116 -11.27 -10.30 9.75
N GLU A 117 -12.38 -9.61 9.49
CA GLU A 117 -12.94 -9.42 8.16
C GLU A 117 -12.00 -8.60 7.28
N GLN A 118 -11.45 -7.50 7.79
CA GLN A 118 -10.56 -6.62 7.04
C GLN A 118 -9.31 -7.35 6.54
N ILE A 119 -8.61 -8.11 7.41
CA ILE A 119 -7.40 -8.82 6.99
C ILE A 119 -7.71 -9.92 5.98
N ARG A 120 -8.80 -10.67 6.16
CA ARG A 120 -9.20 -11.73 5.23
C ARG A 120 -9.63 -11.18 3.89
N SER A 121 -10.42 -10.10 3.90
CA SER A 121 -10.84 -9.40 2.68
C SER A 121 -9.63 -8.84 1.93
N MET A 122 -8.65 -8.26 2.63
CA MET A 122 -7.40 -7.81 2.03
C MET A 122 -6.62 -8.95 1.36
N LEU A 123 -6.49 -10.10 2.01
CA LEU A 123 -5.77 -11.24 1.44
C LEU A 123 -6.46 -11.79 0.18
N VAL A 124 -7.80 -11.87 0.19
CA VAL A 124 -8.58 -12.27 -0.99
C VAL A 124 -8.45 -11.22 -2.10
N PHE A 125 -8.50 -9.95 -1.76
CA PHE A 125 -8.33 -8.85 -2.70
C PHE A 125 -6.94 -8.86 -3.34
N ASP A 126 -5.87 -8.97 -2.54
CA ASP A 126 -4.49 -9.05 -3.03
C ASP A 126 -4.31 -10.21 -4.01
N ALA A 127 -4.97 -11.32 -3.73
CA ALA A 127 -5.00 -12.47 -4.63
C ALA A 127 -5.70 -12.17 -5.95
N LEU A 128 -6.85 -11.51 -5.90
CA LEU A 128 -7.64 -11.15 -7.08
C LEU A 128 -6.91 -10.18 -8.00
N ILE A 129 -6.29 -9.14 -7.42
CA ILE A 129 -5.55 -8.12 -8.20
C ILE A 129 -4.10 -8.51 -8.48
N TYR A 130 -3.66 -9.69 -8.03
CA TYR A 130 -2.28 -10.14 -8.15
C TYR A 130 -1.29 -9.14 -7.56
N ASN A 131 -1.47 -8.75 -6.30
CA ASN A 131 -0.58 -7.82 -5.61
C ASN A 131 0.73 -8.52 -5.21
N GLU A 132 1.85 -8.03 -5.72
CA GLU A 132 3.19 -8.63 -5.50
C GLU A 132 3.90 -8.05 -4.27
N ASP A 133 3.37 -6.99 -3.62
CA ASP A 133 4.11 -6.23 -2.59
C ASP A 133 3.32 -6.00 -1.29
N ARG A 134 2.46 -6.94 -0.87
CA ARG A 134 1.78 -6.84 0.43
C ARG A 134 2.70 -7.25 1.58
N HIS A 135 3.67 -6.43 1.91
CA HIS A 135 4.54 -6.65 3.07
C HIS A 135 3.94 -6.08 4.37
N PHE A 136 4.50 -6.43 5.53
CA PHE A 136 4.00 -6.04 6.86
C PHE A 136 4.03 -4.53 7.15
N GLY A 137 4.59 -3.73 6.28
CA GLY A 137 4.51 -2.27 6.31
C GLY A 137 3.25 -1.71 5.64
N ASN A 138 2.59 -2.49 4.76
CA ASN A 138 1.50 -2.04 3.89
C ASN A 138 0.10 -2.46 4.40
N PHE A 139 -0.01 -2.95 5.62
CA PHE A 139 -1.26 -3.16 6.34
C PHE A 139 -1.05 -3.09 7.84
N GLY A 140 -2.09 -2.81 8.59
CA GLY A 140 -1.98 -2.60 10.04
C GLY A 140 -3.28 -2.11 10.66
N VAL A 141 -3.15 -1.34 11.72
CA VAL A 141 -4.27 -0.84 12.51
C VAL A 141 -4.19 0.66 12.70
N LEU A 142 -5.32 1.28 12.99
CA LEU A 142 -5.43 2.66 13.42
C LEU A 142 -5.45 2.72 14.94
N ARG A 143 -4.68 3.66 15.48
CA ARG A 143 -4.56 3.90 16.91
C ARG A 143 -4.96 5.33 17.23
N ASP A 144 -5.76 5.50 18.26
CA ASP A 144 -6.03 6.80 18.85
C ASP A 144 -4.77 7.32 19.58
N ASN A 145 -4.35 8.54 19.25
CA ASN A 145 -3.11 9.13 19.77
C ASN A 145 -3.23 9.64 21.22
N HIS A 146 -4.44 9.84 21.71
CA HIS A 146 -4.68 10.33 23.08
C HIS A 146 -4.72 9.17 24.07
N SER A 147 -5.48 8.12 23.76
CA SER A 147 -5.63 6.95 24.63
C SER A 147 -4.58 5.88 24.39
N GLY A 148 -3.94 5.87 23.20
CA GLY A 148 -3.06 4.80 22.77
C GLY A 148 -3.77 3.52 22.34
N SER A 149 -5.10 3.50 22.34
CA SER A 149 -5.92 2.33 22.04
C SER A 149 -6.02 2.08 20.53
N ILE A 150 -6.08 0.82 20.11
CA ILE A 150 -6.42 0.44 18.75
C ILE A 150 -7.92 0.65 18.55
N ILE A 151 -8.30 1.36 17.50
CA ILE A 151 -9.68 1.81 17.26
C ILE A 151 -10.31 1.23 16.01
N ALA A 152 -9.52 0.85 15.00
CA ALA A 152 -10.02 0.27 13.76
C ALA A 152 -8.91 -0.46 13.00
N PRO A 153 -9.23 -1.38 12.08
CA PRO A 153 -8.28 -1.84 11.09
C PRO A 153 -7.97 -0.70 10.12
N ALA A 154 -6.73 -0.62 9.64
CA ALA A 154 -6.38 0.33 8.59
C ALA A 154 -7.06 -0.04 7.26
N PRO A 155 -7.45 0.93 6.43
CA PRO A 155 -7.94 0.64 5.09
C PRO A 155 -6.85 -0.04 4.24
N ILE A 156 -7.24 -0.77 3.19
CA ILE A 156 -6.31 -1.34 2.22
C ILE A 156 -5.70 -0.21 1.41
N PHE A 157 -4.38 -0.18 1.28
CA PHE A 157 -3.65 0.84 0.53
C PHE A 157 -2.36 0.24 -0.08
N ASP A 158 -1.68 1.02 -0.90
CA ASP A 158 -0.40 0.67 -1.54
C ASP A 158 -0.50 -0.59 -2.41
N ASN A 159 -1.29 -0.47 -3.48
CA ASN A 159 -1.55 -1.52 -4.47
C ASN A 159 -0.84 -1.28 -5.81
N GLY A 160 0.20 -0.44 -5.82
CA GLY A 160 0.91 -0.04 -7.04
C GLY A 160 1.61 -1.18 -7.76
N LEU A 161 1.98 -2.24 -7.04
CA LEU A 161 2.57 -3.45 -7.61
C LEU A 161 1.54 -4.58 -7.76
N SER A 162 0.41 -4.26 -8.38
CA SER A 162 -0.66 -5.20 -8.69
C SER A 162 -0.96 -5.22 -10.20
N LEU A 163 -1.94 -6.04 -10.61
CA LEU A 163 -2.44 -6.09 -11.99
C LEU A 163 -1.33 -6.33 -13.03
N PHE A 164 -0.35 -7.15 -12.69
CA PHE A 164 0.81 -7.44 -13.54
C PHE A 164 1.58 -6.17 -13.94
N CYS A 165 1.79 -5.26 -13.01
CA CYS A 165 2.36 -3.92 -13.22
C CYS A 165 3.63 -3.93 -14.07
N TYR A 166 4.51 -4.90 -13.87
CA TYR A 166 5.79 -5.01 -14.57
C TYR A 166 5.82 -6.03 -15.70
N ALA A 167 4.69 -6.65 -16.06
CA ALA A 167 4.62 -7.56 -17.18
C ALA A 167 4.98 -6.83 -18.49
N GLY A 168 5.90 -7.40 -19.25
CA GLY A 168 6.25 -6.95 -20.60
C GLY A 168 5.28 -7.50 -21.66
N LYS A 169 5.45 -7.10 -22.91
CA LYS A 169 4.62 -7.60 -24.02
C LYS A 169 4.68 -9.11 -24.17
N GLU A 170 5.84 -9.69 -23.90
CA GLU A 170 6.08 -11.13 -24.02
C GLU A 170 5.36 -11.90 -22.91
N ASP A 171 5.29 -11.31 -21.69
CA ASP A 171 4.64 -11.93 -20.54
C ASP A 171 3.12 -12.02 -20.73
N TYR A 172 2.50 -11.07 -21.47
CA TYR A 172 1.06 -11.11 -21.74
C TYR A 172 0.62 -12.30 -22.58
N ALA A 173 1.54 -12.91 -23.34
CA ALA A 173 1.25 -14.13 -24.08
C ALA A 173 1.11 -15.36 -23.18
N ASN A 174 1.69 -15.32 -21.96
CA ASN A 174 1.63 -16.40 -20.98
C ASN A 174 1.72 -15.87 -19.53
N LEU A 175 0.63 -15.28 -19.06
CA LEU A 175 0.55 -14.72 -17.70
C LEU A 175 0.69 -15.78 -16.61
N ASP A 176 0.32 -17.04 -16.89
CA ASP A 176 0.49 -18.13 -15.91
C ASP A 176 1.98 -18.41 -15.64
N GLU A 177 2.81 -18.35 -16.68
CA GLU A 177 4.26 -18.51 -16.50
C GLU A 177 4.89 -17.31 -15.81
N TYR A 178 4.48 -16.09 -16.18
CA TYR A 178 4.89 -14.88 -15.48
C TYR A 178 4.54 -14.96 -13.98
N ALA A 179 3.32 -15.39 -13.66
CA ALA A 179 2.85 -15.52 -12.29
C ALA A 179 3.69 -16.50 -11.46
N LYS A 180 4.18 -17.59 -12.05
CA LYS A 180 5.04 -18.56 -11.36
C LYS A 180 6.43 -18.02 -11.01
N THR A 181 6.92 -17.03 -11.74
CA THR A 181 8.26 -16.45 -11.55
C THR A 181 8.27 -15.29 -10.54
N ARG A 182 7.10 -14.82 -10.11
CA ARG A 182 6.94 -13.69 -9.19
C ARG A 182 6.46 -14.12 -7.82
N SER A 183 6.88 -13.40 -6.80
CA SER A 183 6.26 -13.53 -5.47
C SER A 183 4.84 -12.96 -5.54
N ASN A 184 3.89 -13.71 -5.00
CA ASN A 184 2.51 -13.26 -4.87
C ASN A 184 2.04 -13.48 -3.43
N PRO A 185 0.86 -12.96 -3.04
CA PRO A 185 0.34 -13.11 -1.68
C PRO A 185 0.18 -14.56 -1.23
N TYR A 186 0.12 -15.51 -2.16
CA TYR A 186 0.04 -16.94 -1.85
C TYR A 186 1.42 -17.58 -1.59
N ASN A 187 2.51 -16.98 -2.09
CA ASN A 187 3.87 -17.41 -1.76
C ASN A 187 4.33 -16.81 -0.42
N ILE A 188 3.54 -17.05 0.58
CA ILE A 188 3.71 -16.56 1.96
C ILE A 188 5.12 -16.81 2.50
N CYS A 189 5.79 -17.90 2.10
CA CYS A 189 7.15 -18.20 2.53
C CYS A 189 8.19 -17.18 2.06
N LEU A 190 8.04 -16.56 0.89
CA LEU A 190 9.02 -15.62 0.36
C LEU A 190 8.83 -14.20 0.89
N LEU A 191 7.60 -13.77 1.18
CA LEU A 191 7.31 -12.46 1.76
C LEU A 191 7.82 -12.31 3.20
N TYR A 192 8.07 -13.43 3.91
CA TYR A 192 8.36 -13.42 5.34
C TYR A 192 9.72 -14.01 5.71
N THR A 193 10.48 -14.54 4.76
CA THR A 193 11.82 -15.10 5.01
C THR A 193 12.96 -14.20 4.56
N SER A 194 12.68 -13.17 3.76
CA SER A 194 13.69 -12.16 3.43
C SER A 194 13.66 -11.05 4.47
N PRO A 195 14.72 -10.86 5.27
CA PRO A 195 14.83 -9.66 6.07
C PRO A 195 14.81 -8.45 5.14
N SER A 196 14.02 -7.44 5.49
CA SER A 196 14.05 -6.16 4.78
C SER A 196 15.51 -5.69 4.73
N PRO A 197 16.01 -5.17 3.60
CA PRO A 197 17.38 -4.62 3.51
C PRO A 197 17.70 -3.54 4.55
N ARG A 198 16.71 -3.11 5.35
CA ARG A 198 16.85 -2.09 6.40
C ARG A 198 17.08 -2.65 7.80
N ASP A 199 16.88 -3.95 8.01
CA ASP A 199 17.12 -4.58 9.32
C ASP A 199 18.60 -4.95 9.51
N SER A 200 19.47 -4.76 8.49
CA SER A 200 20.89 -5.08 8.51
C SER A 200 21.81 -3.91 8.89
N THR A 201 21.28 -2.74 9.30
CA THR A 201 22.11 -1.59 9.71
C THR A 201 21.84 -1.15 11.13
N SER A 202 21.94 -2.09 12.08
CA SER A 202 22.11 -1.74 13.50
C SER A 202 22.97 -2.81 14.18
N SER A 203 24.24 -2.66 13.99
CA SER A 203 25.28 -3.19 14.89
C SER A 203 26.37 -2.13 15.02
#